data_75a2d50ea75adb905df685252f6d86ca
#
_entry.id   75a2d50ea75adb905df685252f6d86ca
#
_cell.length_a   1.000
_cell.length_b   1.000
_cell.length_c   1.000
_cell.angle_alpha   90.00
_cell.angle_beta   90.00
_cell.angle_gamma   90.00
#
_symmetry.space_group_name_H-M   'P 1'
#
loop_
_entity.id
_entity.type
_entity.pdbx_description
1 polymer ?
#
loop_
_entity_poly.entity_id
_entity_poly.type
_entity_poly.pdbx_seq_one_letter_code
_entity_poly.pdbx_strand_id
1 'polypeptide(L)'
;MTPSGFLIGIDSDGTAFDSMNIKHLDAFIPAALEIWPMREEVAARFTEIEKTVNLFSSLRGINRFPGLLEAFERLEKEFPEEKGLPVTGDLRAYLEGVTRYSPATLKAWMEDHSSAELDRVLAWSDRADELFTKACEGLMPYPGVREAMEKAWPSAAIAVVSSAAKAGLEKDWAAGGLTPFVDYMMSQEDGSKTAQLRKAMSRCGGNVKALMLGDTDSDGVSAHEAGAMFYPILPGDEAASWKRFGEEILPLFLAWKYGLEEEAKYYGKLKQFLSFNKSSQKIP
;
A
#
# COMPACT_ATOMS: atom_id res chain seq x y z
N MET A 1 -4.77 -28.66 -2.91
CA MET A 1 -3.40 -28.46 -2.41
C MET A 1 -2.45 -28.77 -3.52
N THR A 2 -1.85 -27.79 -4.10
CA THR A 2 -0.78 -27.97 -5.07
C THR A 2 0.52 -28.04 -4.27
N PRO A 3 1.25 -29.17 -4.21
CA PRO A 3 2.59 -29.20 -3.67
C PRO A 3 3.49 -28.60 -4.73
N SER A 4 3.44 -27.28 -4.84
CA SER A 4 4.31 -26.59 -5.77
C SER A 4 5.54 -26.11 -5.01
N GLY A 5 6.73 -26.37 -5.53
CA GLY A 5 7.96 -25.75 -5.05
C GLY A 5 7.99 -24.24 -5.29
N PHE A 6 6.83 -23.61 -5.57
CA PHE A 6 6.68 -22.20 -5.88
C PHE A 6 5.57 -21.54 -5.08
N LEU A 7 5.82 -20.32 -4.62
CA LEU A 7 4.86 -19.42 -3.96
C LEU A 7 4.87 -18.04 -4.63
N ILE A 8 3.69 -17.52 -4.90
CA ILE A 8 3.51 -16.14 -5.35
C ILE A 8 2.76 -15.38 -4.24
N GLY A 9 3.43 -14.41 -3.63
CA GLY A 9 2.83 -13.44 -2.74
C GLY A 9 2.27 -12.27 -3.55
N ILE A 10 1.06 -11.83 -3.28
CA ILE A 10 0.42 -10.71 -3.98
C ILE A 10 -0.07 -9.70 -2.94
N ASP A 11 0.42 -8.46 -3.02
CA ASP A 11 -0.16 -7.37 -2.25
C ASP A 11 -1.53 -6.99 -2.80
N SER A 12 -2.36 -6.36 -1.97
CA SER A 12 -3.74 -6.02 -2.33
C SER A 12 -3.85 -4.59 -2.86
N ASP A 13 -3.56 -3.60 -2.00
CA ASP A 13 -3.73 -2.17 -2.27
C ASP A 13 -2.71 -1.67 -3.29
N GLY A 14 -3.17 -1.12 -4.42
CA GLY A 14 -2.28 -0.59 -5.47
C GLY A 14 -1.59 -1.68 -6.32
N THR A 15 -1.77 -2.95 -5.96
CA THR A 15 -1.21 -4.10 -6.66
C THR A 15 -2.30 -4.91 -7.36
N ALA A 16 -3.22 -5.52 -6.62
CA ALA A 16 -4.35 -6.25 -7.20
C ALA A 16 -5.54 -5.34 -7.50
N PHE A 17 -5.75 -4.28 -6.69
CA PHE A 17 -6.87 -3.34 -6.77
C PHE A 17 -6.39 -1.89 -6.77
N ASP A 18 -7.15 -0.99 -7.44
CA ASP A 18 -6.88 0.46 -7.42
C ASP A 18 -7.35 1.13 -6.12
N SER A 19 -7.18 0.47 -5.00
CA SER A 19 -7.56 1.00 -3.70
C SER A 19 -6.60 2.09 -3.20
N MET A 20 -5.35 2.16 -3.69
CA MET A 20 -4.41 3.20 -3.30
C MET A 20 -4.83 4.59 -3.82
N ASN A 21 -5.18 4.72 -5.11
CA ASN A 21 -5.65 5.99 -5.64
C ASN A 21 -6.98 6.39 -4.99
N ILE A 22 -7.94 5.46 -4.89
CA ILE A 22 -9.23 5.69 -4.22
C ILE A 22 -9.02 6.16 -2.79
N LYS A 23 -8.14 5.49 -2.02
CA LYS A 23 -7.85 5.82 -0.62
C LYS A 23 -7.39 7.28 -0.46
N HIS A 24 -6.49 7.74 -1.31
CA HIS A 24 -5.93 9.08 -1.21
C HIS A 24 -6.79 10.13 -1.90
N LEU A 25 -7.26 9.89 -3.13
CA LEU A 25 -7.97 10.89 -3.93
C LEU A 25 -9.44 11.06 -3.51
N ASP A 26 -10.10 9.96 -3.14
CA ASP A 26 -11.55 9.97 -2.87
C ASP A 26 -11.87 9.91 -1.36
N ALA A 27 -10.86 9.68 -0.50
CA ALA A 27 -11.09 9.58 0.93
C ALA A 27 -10.16 10.48 1.77
N PHE A 28 -8.85 10.27 1.79
CA PHE A 28 -7.94 10.95 2.73
C PHE A 28 -7.84 12.45 2.45
N ILE A 29 -7.67 12.86 1.20
CA ILE A 29 -7.62 14.26 0.81
C ILE A 29 -8.97 14.96 1.08
N PRO A 30 -10.13 14.45 0.59
CA PRO A 30 -11.41 15.06 0.88
C PRO A 30 -11.70 15.16 2.39
N ALA A 31 -11.45 14.11 3.16
CA ALA A 31 -11.63 14.13 4.61
C ALA A 31 -10.75 15.19 5.28
N ALA A 32 -9.49 15.36 4.84
CA ALA A 32 -8.60 16.37 5.39
C ALA A 32 -9.11 17.79 5.10
N LEU A 33 -9.59 18.05 3.90
CA LEU A 33 -10.15 19.36 3.53
C LEU A 33 -11.48 19.67 4.24
N GLU A 34 -12.27 18.64 4.61
CA GLU A 34 -13.45 18.79 5.46
C GLU A 34 -13.07 19.16 6.91
N ILE A 35 -12.05 18.52 7.49
CA ILE A 35 -11.65 18.70 8.90
C ILE A 35 -10.79 19.93 9.11
N TRP A 36 -9.92 20.26 8.14
CA TRP A 36 -9.08 21.46 8.14
C TRP A 36 -9.42 22.34 6.93
N PRO A 37 -10.48 23.17 7.02
CA PRO A 37 -10.83 24.08 5.94
C PRO A 37 -9.68 25.01 5.61
N MET A 38 -9.25 25.01 4.36
CA MET A 38 -8.14 25.81 3.84
C MET A 38 -8.64 26.72 2.73
N ARG A 39 -7.97 27.87 2.51
CA ARG A 39 -8.23 28.68 1.33
C ARG A 39 -7.84 27.91 0.06
N GLU A 40 -8.46 28.21 -1.07
CA GLU A 40 -8.38 27.43 -2.31
C GLU A 40 -6.94 27.10 -2.75
N GLU A 41 -6.03 28.08 -2.75
CA GLU A 41 -4.63 27.88 -3.13
C GLU A 41 -3.89 26.89 -2.20
N VAL A 42 -4.13 26.99 -0.89
CA VAL A 42 -3.52 26.11 0.13
C VAL A 42 -4.09 24.70 0.01
N ALA A 43 -5.40 24.58 -0.18
CA ALA A 43 -6.08 23.28 -0.39
C ALA A 43 -5.59 22.57 -1.66
N ALA A 44 -5.42 23.31 -2.76
CA ALA A 44 -4.85 22.78 -4.00
C ALA A 44 -3.41 22.28 -3.76
N ARG A 45 -2.60 23.07 -3.05
CA ARG A 45 -1.22 22.67 -2.76
C ARG A 45 -1.13 21.51 -1.79
N PHE A 46 -1.97 21.45 -0.76
CA PHE A 46 -2.09 20.29 0.12
C PHE A 46 -2.40 19.01 -0.67
N THR A 47 -3.36 19.10 -1.59
CA THR A 47 -3.73 17.96 -2.46
C THR A 47 -2.53 17.45 -3.26
N GLU A 48 -1.71 18.33 -3.83
CA GLU A 48 -0.52 17.92 -4.58
C GLU A 48 0.57 17.34 -3.67
N ILE A 49 0.79 17.93 -2.49
CA ILE A 49 1.74 17.43 -1.51
C ILE A 49 1.34 16.03 -1.05
N GLU A 50 0.08 15.84 -0.69
CA GLU A 50 -0.44 14.57 -0.20
C GLU A 50 -0.31 13.46 -1.27
N LYS A 51 -0.69 13.75 -2.52
CA LYS A 51 -0.49 12.84 -3.66
C LYS A 51 1.00 12.52 -3.85
N THR A 52 1.86 13.52 -3.79
CA THR A 52 3.30 13.32 -3.95
C THR A 52 3.85 12.43 -2.84
N VAL A 53 3.51 12.70 -1.59
CA VAL A 53 3.99 11.93 -0.42
C VAL A 53 3.53 10.48 -0.51
N ASN A 54 2.23 10.27 -0.67
CA ASN A 54 1.61 8.97 -0.44
C ASN A 54 1.46 8.10 -1.70
N LEU A 55 1.44 8.69 -2.90
CA LEU A 55 1.28 7.93 -4.15
C LEU A 55 2.55 7.88 -5.00
N PHE A 56 3.38 8.94 -4.97
CA PHE A 56 4.46 9.12 -5.95
C PHE A 56 5.84 9.31 -5.31
N SER A 57 6.05 8.90 -4.07
CA SER A 57 7.36 8.97 -3.42
C SER A 57 7.77 7.64 -2.80
N SER A 58 8.98 7.58 -2.24
CA SER A 58 9.44 6.43 -1.46
C SER A 58 8.63 6.16 -0.19
N LEU A 59 7.69 7.05 0.16
CA LEU A 59 6.74 6.90 1.26
C LEU A 59 5.42 6.26 0.80
N ARG A 60 5.28 5.89 -0.48
CA ARG A 60 4.10 5.18 -0.97
C ARG A 60 3.78 3.97 -0.08
N GLY A 61 2.52 3.88 0.35
CA GLY A 61 2.06 2.81 1.26
C GLY A 61 2.41 3.01 2.73
N ILE A 62 2.97 4.16 3.12
CA ILE A 62 3.16 4.52 4.54
C ILE A 62 1.82 4.55 5.28
N ASN A 63 1.85 4.29 6.59
CA ASN A 63 0.64 4.43 7.40
C ASN A 63 0.06 5.85 7.31
N ARG A 64 -1.29 5.97 7.37
CA ARG A 64 -2.02 7.23 7.20
C ARG A 64 -1.56 8.37 8.14
N PHE A 65 -1.23 8.07 9.39
CA PHE A 65 -0.84 9.09 10.37
C PHE A 65 0.53 9.72 10.08
N PRO A 66 1.62 8.96 9.88
CA PRO A 66 2.89 9.57 9.44
C PRO A 66 2.79 10.19 8.04
N GLY A 67 1.96 9.65 7.13
CA GLY A 67 1.71 10.26 5.83
C GLY A 67 1.03 11.63 5.94
N LEU A 68 0.03 11.76 6.82
CA LEU A 68 -0.64 13.03 7.12
C LEU A 68 0.34 14.04 7.75
N LEU A 69 1.15 13.61 8.73
CA LEU A 69 2.16 14.47 9.36
C LEU A 69 3.12 15.03 8.31
N GLU A 70 3.69 14.18 7.47
CA GLU A 70 4.63 14.59 6.43
C GLU A 70 3.99 15.60 5.46
N ALA A 71 2.72 15.37 5.07
CA ALA A 71 2.01 16.29 4.18
C ALA A 71 1.80 17.66 4.83
N PHE A 72 1.40 17.70 6.09
CA PHE A 72 1.20 18.97 6.82
C PHE A 72 2.50 19.73 7.08
N GLU A 73 3.59 19.02 7.41
CA GLU A 73 4.89 19.66 7.61
C GLU A 73 5.47 20.27 6.33
N ARG A 74 5.20 19.63 5.18
CA ARG A 74 5.57 20.22 3.89
C ARG A 74 4.73 21.47 3.59
N LEU A 75 3.43 21.38 3.86
CA LEU A 75 2.52 22.50 3.66
C LEU A 75 2.90 23.70 4.54
N GLU A 76 3.19 23.47 5.84
CA GLU A 76 3.63 24.52 6.77
C GLU A 76 4.92 25.21 6.31
N LYS A 77 5.89 24.45 5.78
CA LYS A 77 7.13 25.02 5.22
C LYS A 77 6.89 25.92 4.01
N GLU A 78 5.88 25.62 3.20
CA GLU A 78 5.53 26.44 2.02
C GLU A 78 4.65 27.64 2.37
N PHE A 79 3.85 27.55 3.44
CA PHE A 79 2.91 28.59 3.88
C PHE A 79 3.09 28.94 5.37
N PRO A 80 4.28 29.39 5.81
CA PRO A 80 4.59 29.57 7.24
C PRO A 80 3.73 30.65 7.92
N GLU A 81 3.16 31.59 7.16
CA GLU A 81 2.30 32.66 7.66
C GLU A 81 0.80 32.33 7.57
N GLU A 82 0.45 31.18 7.05
CA GLU A 82 -0.95 30.77 6.89
C GLU A 82 -1.57 30.42 8.25
N LYS A 83 -2.69 31.10 8.56
CA LYS A 83 -3.41 30.84 9.81
C LYS A 83 -4.40 29.69 9.63
N GLY A 84 -4.47 28.82 10.63
CA GLY A 84 -5.43 27.71 10.64
C GLY A 84 -4.91 26.44 10.01
N LEU A 85 -3.62 26.39 9.63
CA LEU A 85 -2.97 25.13 9.31
C LEU A 85 -2.99 24.17 10.51
N PRO A 86 -2.97 22.85 10.28
CA PRO A 86 -2.91 21.87 11.35
C PRO A 86 -1.69 22.06 12.25
N VAL A 87 -1.86 21.89 13.56
CA VAL A 87 -0.76 21.91 14.53
C VAL A 87 -0.16 20.53 14.61
N THR A 88 1.04 20.35 14.07
CA THR A 88 1.65 19.02 13.89
C THR A 88 2.30 18.42 15.14
N GLY A 89 2.52 19.23 16.20
CA GLY A 89 3.27 18.82 17.41
C GLY A 89 2.70 17.62 18.14
N ASP A 90 1.39 17.60 18.37
CA ASP A 90 0.73 16.52 19.11
C ASP A 90 0.67 15.22 18.30
N LEU A 91 0.46 15.32 16.97
CA LEU A 91 0.51 14.15 16.08
C LEU A 91 1.93 13.58 16.04
N ARG A 92 2.97 14.42 16.00
CA ARG A 92 4.37 13.98 16.07
C ARG A 92 4.65 13.28 17.40
N ALA A 93 4.24 13.84 18.54
CA ALA A 93 4.42 13.24 19.86
C ALA A 93 3.75 11.85 19.95
N TYR A 94 2.53 11.71 19.39
CA TYR A 94 1.88 10.40 19.28
C TYR A 94 2.73 9.40 18.48
N LEU A 95 3.22 9.80 17.30
CA LEU A 95 4.00 8.91 16.44
C LEU A 95 5.35 8.49 17.05
N GLU A 96 5.96 9.35 17.85
CA GLU A 96 7.19 9.05 18.59
C GLU A 96 6.92 8.17 19.83
N GLY A 97 5.74 8.30 20.44
CA GLY A 97 5.38 7.60 21.68
C GLY A 97 4.85 6.18 21.50
N VAL A 98 4.49 5.76 20.29
CA VAL A 98 3.91 4.44 20.03
C VAL A 98 4.66 3.67 18.95
N THR A 99 4.58 2.34 18.99
CA THR A 99 5.24 1.46 18.00
C THR A 99 4.29 0.98 16.89
N ARG A 100 2.99 1.19 17.06
CA ARG A 100 1.94 0.83 16.11
C ARG A 100 0.97 1.99 15.93
N TYR A 101 0.61 2.28 14.70
CA TYR A 101 -0.27 3.38 14.33
C TYR A 101 -1.64 2.87 13.88
N SER A 102 -2.68 3.21 14.64
CA SER A 102 -4.07 2.87 14.33
C SER A 102 -5.03 3.83 15.05
N PRO A 103 -6.30 3.95 14.63
CA PRO A 103 -7.28 4.72 15.39
C PRO A 103 -7.40 4.26 16.85
N ALA A 104 -7.28 2.95 17.11
CA ALA A 104 -7.33 2.41 18.46
C ALA A 104 -6.13 2.84 19.33
N THR A 105 -4.91 2.81 18.77
CA THR A 105 -3.71 3.28 19.51
C THR A 105 -3.71 4.79 19.69
N LEU A 106 -4.28 5.55 18.74
CA LEU A 106 -4.48 6.99 18.89
C LEU A 106 -5.46 7.29 20.02
N LYS A 107 -6.61 6.62 20.06
CA LYS A 107 -7.59 6.76 21.16
C LYS A 107 -6.97 6.45 22.52
N ALA A 108 -6.20 5.36 22.63
CA ALA A 108 -5.51 5.01 23.88
C ALA A 108 -4.46 6.06 24.28
N TRP A 109 -3.70 6.62 23.32
CA TRP A 109 -2.75 7.70 23.58
C TRP A 109 -3.44 8.96 24.12
N MET A 110 -4.60 9.29 23.57
CA MET A 110 -5.38 10.48 23.95
C MET A 110 -5.97 10.41 25.37
N GLU A 111 -6.04 9.24 26.02
CA GLU A 111 -6.47 9.13 27.41
C GLU A 111 -5.58 9.95 28.35
N ASP A 112 -4.26 10.00 28.06
CA ASP A 112 -3.26 10.76 28.85
C ASP A 112 -2.77 12.04 28.14
N HIS A 113 -3.02 12.19 26.82
CA HIS A 113 -2.46 13.23 25.98
C HIS A 113 -3.54 13.90 25.10
N SER A 114 -4.68 14.22 25.68
CA SER A 114 -5.81 14.81 24.95
C SER A 114 -5.49 16.20 24.41
N SER A 115 -5.80 16.45 23.14
CA SER A 115 -5.73 17.76 22.52
C SER A 115 -6.78 17.92 21.42
N ALA A 116 -7.19 19.16 21.17
CA ALA A 116 -8.14 19.46 20.10
C ALA A 116 -7.61 19.06 18.70
N GLU A 117 -6.29 19.02 18.51
CA GLU A 117 -5.70 18.59 17.26
C GLU A 117 -5.74 17.07 17.07
N LEU A 118 -5.49 16.29 18.12
CA LEU A 118 -5.65 14.84 18.07
C LEU A 118 -7.13 14.43 17.88
N ASP A 119 -8.07 15.20 18.44
CA ASP A 119 -9.50 15.00 18.15
C ASP A 119 -9.80 15.18 16.65
N ARG A 120 -9.20 16.19 16.00
CA ARG A 120 -9.33 16.39 14.55
C ARG A 120 -8.66 15.26 13.75
N VAL A 121 -7.47 14.83 14.16
CA VAL A 121 -6.78 13.71 13.51
C VAL A 121 -7.61 12.43 13.57
N LEU A 122 -8.25 12.16 14.72
CA LEU A 122 -9.15 11.02 14.87
C LEU A 122 -10.40 11.17 14.01
N ALA A 123 -11.04 12.35 14.03
CA ALA A 123 -12.21 12.66 13.20
C ALA A 123 -11.89 12.53 11.70
N TRP A 124 -10.70 12.98 11.28
CA TRP A 124 -10.21 12.77 9.92
C TRP A 124 -10.08 11.29 9.58
N SER A 125 -9.49 10.51 10.48
CA SER A 125 -9.30 9.07 10.23
C SER A 125 -10.64 8.34 10.11
N ASP A 126 -11.60 8.64 11.00
CA ASP A 126 -12.94 8.05 10.97
C ASP A 126 -13.69 8.47 9.68
N ARG A 127 -13.61 9.76 9.31
CA ARG A 127 -14.22 10.29 8.08
C ARG A 127 -13.61 9.70 6.83
N ALA A 128 -12.30 9.53 6.80
CA ALA A 128 -11.58 8.89 5.71
C ALA A 128 -12.02 7.43 5.51
N ASP A 129 -12.24 6.68 6.60
CA ASP A 129 -12.72 5.30 6.53
C ASP A 129 -14.17 5.23 5.99
N GLU A 130 -15.05 6.18 6.34
CA GLU A 130 -16.40 6.29 5.76
C GLU A 130 -16.36 6.52 4.25
N LEU A 131 -15.57 7.53 3.81
CA LEU A 131 -15.44 7.88 2.41
C LEU A 131 -14.80 6.73 1.61
N PHE A 132 -13.75 6.11 2.13
CA PHE A 132 -13.09 4.98 1.49
C PHE A 132 -14.03 3.79 1.33
N THR A 133 -14.80 3.43 2.37
CA THR A 133 -15.76 2.35 2.30
C THR A 133 -16.78 2.56 1.18
N LYS A 134 -17.28 3.80 1.05
CA LYS A 134 -18.22 4.17 -0.01
C LYS A 134 -17.56 4.16 -1.39
N ALA A 135 -16.37 4.69 -1.51
CA ALA A 135 -15.66 4.78 -2.79
C ALA A 135 -15.21 3.41 -3.33
N CYS A 136 -14.99 2.43 -2.43
CA CYS A 136 -14.65 1.06 -2.81
C CYS A 136 -15.87 0.18 -3.14
N GLU A 137 -17.09 0.72 -3.13
CA GLU A 137 -18.24 -0.06 -3.58
C GLU A 137 -18.10 -0.44 -5.06
N GLY A 138 -18.08 -1.76 -5.33
CA GLY A 138 -17.89 -2.29 -6.68
C GLY A 138 -16.44 -2.23 -7.19
N LEU A 139 -15.45 -2.06 -6.31
CA LEU A 139 -14.04 -2.10 -6.68
C LEU A 139 -13.71 -3.43 -7.36
N MET A 140 -13.14 -3.32 -8.58
CA MET A 140 -12.72 -4.47 -9.38
C MET A 140 -11.19 -4.56 -9.40
N PRO A 141 -10.63 -5.78 -9.54
CA PRO A 141 -9.19 -5.93 -9.72
C PRO A 141 -8.70 -5.23 -11.00
N TYR A 142 -7.43 -4.84 -11.01
CA TYR A 142 -6.81 -4.33 -12.22
C TYR A 142 -6.93 -5.32 -13.39
N PRO A 143 -7.02 -4.82 -14.64
CA PRO A 143 -6.99 -5.69 -15.82
C PRO A 143 -5.73 -6.57 -15.84
N GLY A 144 -5.91 -7.86 -16.10
CA GLY A 144 -4.82 -8.84 -16.16
C GLY A 144 -4.53 -9.58 -14.85
N VAL A 145 -5.04 -9.12 -13.70
CA VAL A 145 -4.85 -9.80 -12.40
C VAL A 145 -5.41 -11.21 -12.44
N ARG A 146 -6.70 -11.34 -12.78
CA ARG A 146 -7.39 -12.62 -12.81
C ARG A 146 -6.72 -13.58 -13.77
N GLU A 147 -6.44 -13.16 -14.99
CA GLU A 147 -5.81 -13.96 -16.03
C GLU A 147 -4.42 -14.45 -15.63
N ALA A 148 -3.65 -13.60 -14.96
CA ALA A 148 -2.34 -13.96 -14.45
C ALA A 148 -2.41 -14.98 -13.29
N MET A 149 -3.37 -14.80 -12.38
CA MET A 149 -3.61 -15.76 -11.29
C MET A 149 -4.08 -17.12 -11.82
N GLU A 150 -5.00 -17.14 -12.79
CA GLU A 150 -5.46 -18.36 -13.45
C GLU A 150 -4.31 -19.15 -14.10
N LYS A 151 -3.35 -18.44 -14.71
CA LYS A 151 -2.14 -19.06 -15.28
C LYS A 151 -1.18 -19.58 -14.21
N ALA A 152 -1.06 -18.88 -13.09
CA ALA A 152 -0.11 -19.20 -12.02
C ALA A 152 -0.59 -20.35 -11.11
N TRP A 153 -1.86 -20.35 -10.78
CA TRP A 153 -2.47 -21.25 -9.78
C TRP A 153 -2.23 -22.76 -9.98
N PRO A 154 -2.19 -23.30 -11.21
CA PRO A 154 -1.88 -24.74 -11.40
C PRO A 154 -0.44 -25.12 -11.03
N SER A 155 0.48 -24.17 -10.96
CA SER A 155 1.93 -24.40 -10.82
C SER A 155 2.56 -23.77 -9.59
N ALA A 156 1.88 -22.80 -8.95
CA ALA A 156 2.36 -22.08 -7.78
C ALA A 156 1.23 -21.92 -6.76
N ALA A 157 1.53 -22.01 -5.48
CA ALA A 157 0.63 -21.56 -4.43
C ALA A 157 0.54 -20.02 -4.47
N ILE A 158 -0.65 -19.46 -4.21
CA ILE A 158 -0.87 -18.03 -4.19
C ILE A 158 -1.25 -17.58 -2.78
N ALA A 159 -0.50 -16.60 -2.27
CA ALA A 159 -0.78 -15.96 -0.99
C ALA A 159 -1.10 -14.48 -1.19
N VAL A 160 -2.20 -14.00 -0.66
CA VAL A 160 -2.41 -12.56 -0.42
C VAL A 160 -1.52 -12.14 0.75
N VAL A 161 -0.79 -11.03 0.60
CA VAL A 161 0.15 -10.51 1.61
C VAL A 161 -0.12 -9.02 1.77
N SER A 162 -0.87 -8.63 2.80
CA SER A 162 -1.35 -7.25 2.92
C SER A 162 -1.30 -6.71 4.34
N SER A 163 -1.14 -5.39 4.45
CA SER A 163 -1.25 -4.65 5.71
C SER A 163 -2.69 -4.25 6.06
N ALA A 164 -3.67 -4.62 5.22
CA ALA A 164 -5.08 -4.38 5.47
C ALA A 164 -5.68 -5.40 6.45
N ALA A 165 -6.82 -5.03 7.06
CA ALA A 165 -7.58 -5.92 7.93
C ALA A 165 -8.19 -7.09 7.13
N LYS A 166 -8.20 -8.27 7.74
CA LYS A 166 -8.63 -9.52 7.10
C LYS A 166 -10.04 -9.43 6.52
N ALA A 167 -10.99 -8.86 7.26
CA ALA A 167 -12.38 -8.77 6.82
C ALA A 167 -12.54 -7.92 5.53
N GLY A 168 -11.76 -6.84 5.38
CA GLY A 168 -11.73 -6.04 4.16
C GLY A 168 -11.17 -6.82 2.99
N LEU A 169 -10.04 -7.48 3.19
CA LEU A 169 -9.40 -8.32 2.16
C LEU A 169 -10.34 -9.42 1.67
N GLU A 170 -10.97 -10.18 2.58
CA GLU A 170 -11.89 -11.26 2.23
C GLU A 170 -13.06 -10.74 1.39
N LYS A 171 -13.61 -9.57 1.76
CA LYS A 171 -14.71 -8.92 1.02
C LYS A 171 -14.26 -8.53 -0.39
N ASP A 172 -13.14 -7.81 -0.52
CA ASP A 172 -12.70 -7.24 -1.80
C ASP A 172 -12.24 -8.34 -2.77
N TRP A 173 -11.47 -9.32 -2.28
CA TRP A 173 -11.01 -10.46 -3.08
C TRP A 173 -12.15 -11.37 -3.52
N ALA A 174 -13.18 -11.55 -2.69
CA ALA A 174 -14.39 -12.29 -3.05
C ALA A 174 -15.21 -11.52 -4.10
N ALA A 175 -15.42 -10.21 -3.90
CA ALA A 175 -16.14 -9.36 -4.86
C ALA A 175 -15.44 -9.30 -6.22
N GLY A 176 -14.10 -9.23 -6.23
CA GLY A 176 -13.27 -9.30 -7.44
C GLY A 176 -13.21 -10.69 -8.10
N GLY A 177 -13.80 -11.72 -7.49
CA GLY A 177 -13.81 -13.09 -8.01
C GLY A 177 -12.43 -13.76 -8.00
N LEU A 178 -11.50 -13.33 -7.15
CA LEU A 178 -10.12 -13.81 -7.09
C LEU A 178 -9.91 -14.92 -6.04
N THR A 179 -10.82 -15.04 -5.07
CA THR A 179 -10.72 -16.01 -3.96
C THR A 179 -10.49 -17.46 -4.41
N PRO A 180 -11.05 -17.95 -5.54
CA PRO A 180 -10.81 -19.34 -5.98
C PRO A 180 -9.36 -19.68 -6.27
N PHE A 181 -8.50 -18.69 -6.52
CA PHE A 181 -7.08 -18.86 -6.83
C PHE A 181 -6.17 -18.65 -5.62
N VAL A 182 -6.72 -18.31 -4.44
CA VAL A 182 -5.95 -17.97 -3.24
C VAL A 182 -5.85 -19.18 -2.32
N ASP A 183 -4.62 -19.61 -2.03
CA ASP A 183 -4.36 -20.68 -1.06
C ASP A 183 -4.22 -20.11 0.37
N TYR A 184 -3.67 -18.90 0.52
CA TYR A 184 -3.44 -18.26 1.82
C TYR A 184 -3.84 -16.78 1.78
N MET A 185 -4.73 -16.38 2.69
CA MET A 185 -5.08 -14.97 2.92
C MET A 185 -4.32 -14.49 4.16
N MET A 186 -3.25 -13.70 3.97
CA MET A 186 -2.48 -13.08 5.04
C MET A 186 -2.84 -11.61 5.14
N SER A 187 -2.97 -11.12 6.36
CA SER A 187 -3.50 -9.80 6.69
C SER A 187 -2.67 -9.13 7.79
N GLN A 188 -3.02 -7.92 8.20
CA GLN A 188 -2.34 -7.23 9.31
C GLN A 188 -2.32 -8.06 10.62
N GLU A 189 -3.29 -8.96 10.82
CA GLU A 189 -3.38 -9.84 11.97
C GLU A 189 -2.30 -10.91 11.98
N ASP A 190 -1.69 -11.18 10.82
CA ASP A 190 -0.58 -12.14 10.66
C ASP A 190 0.81 -11.50 10.85
N GLY A 191 0.87 -10.20 11.17
CA GLY A 191 2.10 -9.45 11.41
C GLY A 191 2.58 -8.66 10.20
N SER A 192 3.89 -8.37 10.12
CA SER A 192 4.49 -7.66 8.98
C SER A 192 4.43 -8.48 7.70
N LYS A 193 4.51 -7.84 6.53
CA LYS A 193 4.55 -8.53 5.22
C LYS A 193 5.68 -9.56 5.16
N THR A 194 6.84 -9.28 5.78
CA THR A 194 7.94 -10.23 5.94
C THR A 194 7.51 -11.49 6.71
N ALA A 195 6.80 -11.31 7.84
CA ALA A 195 6.30 -12.42 8.64
C ALA A 195 5.21 -13.22 7.90
N GLN A 196 4.32 -12.53 7.20
CA GLN A 196 3.28 -13.12 6.37
C GLN A 196 3.87 -13.99 5.26
N LEU A 197 4.87 -13.49 4.51
CA LEU A 197 5.58 -14.26 3.47
C LEU A 197 6.26 -15.50 4.05
N ARG A 198 7.01 -15.36 5.15
CA ARG A 198 7.66 -16.51 5.82
C ARG A 198 6.64 -17.56 6.26
N LYS A 199 5.49 -17.13 6.79
CA LYS A 199 4.40 -18.01 7.20
C LYS A 199 3.79 -18.74 6.01
N ALA A 200 3.57 -18.07 4.89
CA ALA A 200 3.08 -18.66 3.65
C ALA A 200 4.09 -19.68 3.07
N MET A 201 5.38 -19.33 3.00
CA MET A 201 6.45 -20.21 2.56
C MET A 201 6.55 -21.47 3.43
N SER A 202 6.45 -21.32 4.75
CA SER A 202 6.45 -22.47 5.67
C SER A 202 5.28 -23.43 5.42
N ARG A 203 4.09 -22.89 5.15
CA ARG A 203 2.89 -23.69 4.82
C ARG A 203 3.00 -24.44 3.50
N CYS A 204 3.81 -23.94 2.56
CA CYS A 204 4.12 -24.60 1.30
C CYS A 204 5.20 -25.71 1.43
N GLY A 205 5.69 -26.01 2.64
CA GLY A 205 6.71 -27.03 2.87
C GLY A 205 8.12 -26.49 3.14
N GLY A 206 8.28 -25.19 3.27
CA GLY A 206 9.49 -24.49 3.72
C GLY A 206 10.61 -24.32 2.69
N ASN A 207 10.77 -25.25 1.75
CA ASN A 207 11.79 -25.15 0.68
C ASN A 207 11.11 -24.78 -0.65
N VAL A 208 10.58 -23.56 -0.70
CA VAL A 208 9.88 -23.06 -1.89
C VAL A 208 10.61 -21.85 -2.48
N LYS A 209 10.60 -21.73 -3.80
CA LYS A 209 10.96 -20.48 -4.48
C LYS A 209 9.77 -19.53 -4.38
N ALA A 210 9.97 -18.36 -3.80
CA ALA A 210 8.92 -17.38 -3.59
C ALA A 210 9.17 -16.11 -4.41
N LEU A 211 8.09 -15.54 -4.94
CA LEU A 211 8.06 -14.26 -5.65
C LEU A 211 6.96 -13.39 -5.04
N MET A 212 7.29 -12.18 -4.61
CA MET A 212 6.34 -11.18 -4.14
C MET A 212 6.01 -10.19 -5.26
N LEU A 213 4.74 -9.95 -5.49
CA LEU A 213 4.23 -8.87 -6.34
C LEU A 213 3.73 -7.74 -5.44
N GLY A 214 4.17 -6.51 -5.69
CA GLY A 214 3.80 -5.34 -4.91
C GLY A 214 4.10 -4.05 -5.67
N ASP A 215 3.57 -2.93 -5.19
CA ASP A 215 3.68 -1.62 -5.84
C ASP A 215 4.52 -0.61 -5.05
N THR A 216 5.13 -1.05 -3.93
CA THR A 216 5.94 -0.21 -3.04
C THR A 216 7.37 -0.72 -2.86
N ASP A 217 8.28 0.18 -2.49
CA ASP A 217 9.65 -0.21 -2.10
C ASP A 217 9.65 -1.11 -0.84
N SER A 218 8.70 -0.90 0.07
CA SER A 218 8.54 -1.72 1.28
C SER A 218 8.14 -3.17 0.98
N ASP A 219 7.43 -3.44 -0.13
CA ASP A 219 7.14 -4.79 -0.59
C ASP A 219 8.41 -5.51 -1.02
N GLY A 220 9.26 -4.82 -1.79
CA GLY A 220 10.56 -5.34 -2.20
C GLY A 220 11.46 -5.65 -1.01
N VAL A 221 11.55 -4.73 -0.04
CA VAL A 221 12.31 -4.95 1.21
C VAL A 221 11.76 -6.16 1.97
N SER A 222 10.43 -6.22 2.14
CA SER A 222 9.78 -7.35 2.85
C SER A 222 10.01 -8.70 2.14
N ALA A 223 10.00 -8.71 0.80
CA ALA A 223 10.30 -9.88 -0.01
C ALA A 223 11.73 -10.38 0.27
N HIS A 224 12.73 -9.49 0.16
CA HIS A 224 14.14 -9.82 0.39
C HIS A 224 14.40 -10.31 1.82
N GLU A 225 13.85 -9.63 2.81
CA GLU A 225 13.95 -10.06 4.21
C GLU A 225 13.32 -11.45 4.45
N ALA A 226 12.27 -11.78 3.71
CA ALA A 226 11.65 -13.10 3.79
C ALA A 226 12.42 -14.19 3.00
N GLY A 227 13.38 -13.81 2.15
CA GLY A 227 14.09 -14.72 1.25
C GLY A 227 13.33 -14.99 -0.06
N ALA A 228 12.40 -14.11 -0.43
CA ALA A 228 11.67 -14.14 -1.69
C ALA A 228 12.28 -13.17 -2.72
N MET A 229 12.05 -13.44 -4.01
CA MET A 229 12.27 -12.49 -5.10
C MET A 229 11.14 -11.46 -5.12
N PHE A 230 11.37 -10.34 -5.81
CA PHE A 230 10.37 -9.29 -5.98
C PHE A 230 10.10 -8.97 -7.45
N TYR A 231 8.84 -8.75 -7.81
CA TYR A 231 8.42 -8.20 -9.08
C TYR A 231 7.44 -7.04 -8.86
N PRO A 232 7.77 -5.81 -9.28
CA PRO A 232 6.91 -4.66 -9.04
C PRO A 232 5.73 -4.60 -10.03
N ILE A 233 4.57 -4.28 -9.51
CA ILE A 233 3.46 -3.73 -10.27
C ILE A 233 3.66 -2.21 -10.28
N LEU A 234 3.93 -1.65 -11.46
CA LEU A 234 4.32 -0.24 -11.57
C LEU A 234 3.10 0.66 -11.46
N PRO A 235 3.07 1.64 -10.54
CA PRO A 235 1.99 2.59 -10.43
C PRO A 235 1.78 3.37 -11.74
N GLY A 236 0.53 3.42 -12.22
CA GLY A 236 0.17 4.01 -13.51
C GLY A 236 0.37 3.09 -14.72
N ASP A 237 0.95 1.90 -14.53
CA ASP A 237 1.18 0.89 -15.57
C ASP A 237 0.80 -0.52 -15.06
N GLU A 238 -0.19 -0.60 -14.16
CA GLU A 238 -0.56 -1.82 -13.45
C GLU A 238 -1.03 -2.91 -14.42
N ALA A 239 -1.92 -2.57 -15.36
CA ALA A 239 -2.42 -3.53 -16.35
C ALA A 239 -1.30 -4.11 -17.22
N ALA A 240 -0.36 -3.28 -17.67
CA ALA A 240 0.79 -3.75 -18.45
C ALA A 240 1.78 -4.54 -17.59
N SER A 241 1.94 -4.19 -16.32
CA SER A 241 2.75 -4.94 -15.35
C SER A 241 2.18 -6.33 -15.11
N TRP A 242 0.85 -6.45 -14.93
CA TRP A 242 0.17 -7.74 -14.78
C TRP A 242 0.23 -8.60 -16.05
N LYS A 243 0.02 -7.98 -17.23
CA LYS A 243 0.18 -8.68 -18.50
C LYS A 243 1.59 -9.24 -18.64
N ARG A 244 2.61 -8.42 -18.39
CA ARG A 244 4.02 -8.82 -18.44
C ARG A 244 4.34 -9.91 -17.42
N PHE A 245 3.78 -9.81 -16.21
CA PHE A 245 3.91 -10.86 -15.22
C PHE A 245 3.42 -12.20 -15.77
N GLY A 246 2.20 -12.26 -16.29
CA GLY A 246 1.60 -13.51 -16.79
C GLY A 246 2.22 -14.08 -18.09
N GLU A 247 2.82 -13.22 -18.92
CA GLU A 247 3.37 -13.62 -20.23
C GLU A 247 4.89 -13.85 -20.20
N GLU A 248 5.63 -13.10 -19.39
CA GLU A 248 7.10 -13.13 -19.39
C GLU A 248 7.67 -13.62 -18.05
N ILE A 249 7.27 -13.00 -16.94
CA ILE A 249 7.88 -13.20 -15.63
C ILE A 249 7.51 -14.57 -15.03
N LEU A 250 6.24 -14.93 -15.06
CA LEU A 250 5.76 -16.21 -14.54
C LEU A 250 6.45 -17.40 -15.19
N PRO A 251 6.57 -17.49 -16.53
CA PRO A 251 7.35 -18.58 -17.18
C PRO A 251 8.82 -18.60 -16.74
N LEU A 252 9.47 -17.42 -16.63
CA LEU A 252 10.86 -17.34 -16.15
C LEU A 252 10.98 -17.80 -14.69
N PHE A 253 10.04 -17.40 -13.83
CA PHE A 253 10.02 -17.79 -12.42
C PHE A 253 9.85 -19.30 -12.25
N LEU A 254 8.89 -19.90 -12.93
CA LEU A 254 8.62 -21.34 -12.89
C LEU A 254 9.77 -22.17 -13.49
N ALA A 255 10.50 -21.61 -14.46
CA ALA A 255 11.70 -22.25 -15.05
C ALA A 255 12.98 -22.01 -14.22
N TRP A 256 12.93 -21.38 -13.01
CA TRP A 256 14.09 -20.98 -12.20
C TRP A 256 15.03 -20.00 -12.88
N LYS A 257 14.54 -19.25 -13.87
CA LYS A 257 15.30 -18.28 -14.65
C LYS A 257 15.06 -16.81 -14.23
N TYR A 258 14.02 -16.54 -13.43
CA TYR A 258 13.86 -15.23 -12.80
C TYR A 258 14.87 -15.11 -11.66
N GLY A 259 15.86 -14.25 -11.84
CA GLY A 259 17.00 -14.06 -10.95
C GLY A 259 17.22 -12.59 -10.62
N LEU A 260 18.33 -12.29 -9.94
CA LEU A 260 18.65 -10.94 -9.47
C LEU A 260 18.79 -9.90 -10.59
N GLU A 261 19.20 -10.33 -11.79
CA GLU A 261 19.35 -9.43 -12.94
C GLU A 261 17.98 -8.97 -13.47
N GLU A 262 17.05 -9.90 -13.67
CA GLU A 262 15.69 -9.59 -14.10
C GLU A 262 14.97 -8.77 -13.02
N GLU A 263 15.10 -9.15 -11.75
CA GLU A 263 14.54 -8.40 -10.64
C GLU A 263 15.06 -6.97 -10.63
N ALA A 264 16.37 -6.76 -10.69
CA ALA A 264 17.00 -5.44 -10.67
C ALA A 264 16.49 -4.54 -11.81
N LYS A 265 16.24 -5.10 -13.00
CA LYS A 265 15.67 -4.39 -14.14
C LYS A 265 14.31 -3.78 -13.84
N TYR A 266 13.40 -4.56 -13.23
CA TYR A 266 12.04 -4.11 -12.95
C TYR A 266 11.95 -3.32 -11.65
N TYR A 267 12.63 -3.76 -10.59
CA TYR A 267 12.68 -3.04 -9.33
C TYR A 267 13.36 -1.68 -9.47
N GLY A 268 14.37 -1.56 -10.34
CA GLY A 268 14.99 -0.29 -10.69
C GLY A 268 13.99 0.71 -11.29
N LYS A 269 13.04 0.25 -12.12
CA LYS A 269 11.97 1.11 -12.67
C LYS A 269 11.04 1.65 -11.58
N LEU A 270 10.63 0.80 -10.63
CA LEU A 270 9.83 1.25 -9.49
C LEU A 270 10.58 2.29 -8.66
N LYS A 271 11.84 2.03 -8.32
CA LYS A 271 12.67 2.99 -7.57
C LYS A 271 12.85 4.32 -8.32
N GLN A 272 13.04 4.25 -9.62
CA GLN A 272 13.11 5.45 -10.45
C GLN A 272 11.79 6.23 -10.43
N PHE A 273 10.65 5.55 -10.60
CA PHE A 273 9.33 6.15 -10.52
C PHE A 273 9.11 6.84 -9.17
N LEU A 274 9.39 6.17 -8.07
CA LEU A 274 9.23 6.71 -6.71
C LEU A 274 10.26 7.79 -6.35
N SER A 275 11.41 7.86 -7.04
CA SER A 275 12.45 8.86 -6.81
C SER A 275 12.30 10.10 -7.70
N PHE A 276 11.71 9.97 -8.89
CA PHE A 276 11.55 11.06 -9.86
C PHE A 276 10.76 12.25 -9.29
N ASN A 277 9.81 11.96 -8.41
CA ASN A 277 9.00 12.99 -7.74
C ASN A 277 9.67 13.68 -6.54
N LYS A 278 10.93 13.34 -6.20
CA LYS A 278 11.72 14.12 -5.21
C LYS A 278 12.26 15.43 -5.78
N SER A 279 12.38 15.56 -7.10
CA SER A 279 13.05 16.69 -7.76
C SER A 279 12.19 17.48 -8.76
N SER A 280 10.98 17.02 -9.08
CA SER A 280 10.14 17.64 -10.11
C SER A 280 8.88 18.26 -9.51
N GLN A 281 8.81 19.58 -9.51
CA GLN A 281 7.62 20.37 -9.14
C GLN A 281 6.50 20.35 -10.21
N LYS A 282 6.47 19.36 -11.11
CA LYS A 282 5.39 19.23 -12.12
C LYS A 282 4.97 17.77 -12.20
N ILE A 283 3.77 17.50 -11.70
CA ILE A 283 3.02 16.27 -11.93
C ILE A 283 2.38 16.40 -13.32
N PRO A 284 2.39 15.36 -14.18
CA PRO A 284 1.69 15.38 -15.45
C PRO A 284 0.16 15.47 -15.28
#